data_5dabea443f0f39e4d1a25b1db043c11c
#
_entry.id   5dabea443f0f39e4d1a25b1db043c11c
#
_cell.length_a   1.000
_cell.length_b   1.000
_cell.length_c   1.000
_cell.angle_alpha   90.00
_cell.angle_beta   90.00
_cell.angle_gamma   90.00
#
_symmetry.space_group_name_H-M   'P 1'
#
loop_
_entity.id
_entity.type
_entity.pdbx_description
1 polymer ?
#
loop_
_entity_poly.entity_id
_entity_poly.type
_entity_poly.pdbx_seq_one_letter_code
_entity_poly.pdbx_strand_id
1 'polypeptide(L)'
;MIRYILLCCFLFSITLNPQNTNLSIEQKMDNYSKKVKTQWKYNPLRNPETDKYFSGYADINNYNTKFWFGTIFNADKLYNNKNFTIDKIIIFHSPTLSTELAPIAFNINEETHRIRIGVGYSAKFNFAHYQYKYDKLYGTSFLFSTYMQVEAYFDYIFKNKLKIRFAPLKHICYHMGGDILGDNSLHDKNKDEFIDVGFEQMHIAAYYRWGWFSFYGGTLFAITGFKKSNLVNIFTIYTGSDFRFPLWGEMNLITGFYAAAEYDEFNRIDRKAAGEGYNAIESKYKWSPSISVALGLEIYRFAIGIKYEYLRSRQLYAFRKMESKIGLEASLFF
;
A
#
# COMPACT_ATOMS: atom_id res chain seq x y z
N MET A 1 9.54 10.99 22.92
CA MET A 1 9.14 10.63 21.53
C MET A 1 7.78 11.23 21.15
N ILE A 2 6.72 11.07 21.94
CA ILE A 2 5.38 11.64 21.67
C ILE A 2 5.39 13.18 21.53
N ARG A 3 6.20 13.90 22.32
CA ARG A 3 6.32 15.38 22.23
C ARG A 3 6.87 15.89 20.89
N TYR A 4 7.73 15.12 20.22
CA TYR A 4 8.28 15.52 18.91
C TYR A 4 7.31 15.23 17.75
N ILE A 5 6.47 14.20 17.86
CA ILE A 5 5.43 13.91 16.87
C ILE A 5 4.36 15.01 16.90
N LEU A 6 3.93 15.45 18.10
CA LEU A 6 2.99 16.56 18.25
C LEU A 6 3.60 17.90 17.78
N LEU A 7 4.89 18.13 17.99
CA LEU A 7 5.58 19.32 17.49
C LEU A 7 5.69 19.35 15.97
N CYS A 8 5.96 18.22 15.32
CA CYS A 8 5.93 18.13 13.86
C CYS A 8 4.52 18.36 13.30
N CYS A 9 3.49 17.82 13.93
CA CYS A 9 2.10 18.11 13.54
C CYS A 9 1.73 19.59 13.73
N PHE A 10 2.26 20.25 14.77
CA PHE A 10 2.00 21.67 15.06
C PHE A 10 2.75 22.61 14.11
N LEU A 11 3.96 22.28 13.71
CA LEU A 11 4.75 23.09 12.75
C LEU A 11 4.21 23.02 11.31
N PHE A 12 3.52 21.94 10.95
CA PHE A 12 2.84 21.84 9.64
C PHE A 12 1.53 22.63 9.57
N SER A 13 0.93 23.00 10.71
CA SER A 13 -0.32 23.77 10.76
C SER A 13 -0.14 25.30 10.62
N ILE A 14 1.09 25.81 10.66
CA ILE A 14 1.34 27.28 10.70
C ILE A 14 1.39 27.93 9.30
N THR A 15 1.40 27.16 8.21
CA THR A 15 1.42 27.71 6.84
C THR A 15 0.06 27.78 6.16
N LEU A 16 -1.03 27.66 6.89
CA LEU A 16 -2.38 27.75 6.36
C LEU A 16 -2.80 29.21 6.18
N ASN A 17 -2.84 29.66 4.95
CA ASN A 17 -3.33 30.97 4.57
C ASN A 17 -4.88 30.99 4.65
N PRO A 18 -5.52 31.80 5.52
CA PRO A 18 -6.96 31.69 5.82
C PRO A 18 -7.89 32.33 4.75
N GLN A 19 -7.40 32.68 3.58
CA GLN A 19 -8.16 33.53 2.65
C GLN A 19 -9.25 32.86 1.78
N ASN A 20 -9.57 31.56 1.97
CA ASN A 20 -10.57 30.91 1.11
C ASN A 20 -11.53 29.95 1.85
N THR A 21 -12.04 30.34 2.99
CA THR A 21 -12.87 29.46 3.85
C THR A 21 -14.29 29.18 3.33
N ASN A 22 -14.81 29.95 2.36
CA ASN A 22 -16.20 29.87 1.92
C ASN A 22 -16.44 29.24 0.53
N LEU A 23 -15.38 28.76 -0.14
CA LEU A 23 -15.53 28.15 -1.45
C LEU A 23 -15.90 26.66 -1.32
N SER A 24 -16.80 26.20 -2.19
CA SER A 24 -17.09 24.77 -2.29
C SER A 24 -15.82 23.99 -2.68
N ILE A 25 -15.76 22.70 -2.35
CA ILE A 25 -14.61 21.85 -2.73
C ILE A 25 -14.37 21.89 -4.24
N GLU A 26 -15.44 21.95 -5.04
CA GLU A 26 -15.33 22.08 -6.50
C GLU A 26 -14.73 23.43 -6.91
N GLN A 27 -15.16 24.53 -6.28
CA GLN A 27 -14.62 25.87 -6.54
C GLN A 27 -13.15 25.99 -6.10
N LYS A 28 -12.78 25.40 -4.96
CA LYS A 28 -11.38 25.33 -4.50
C LYS A 28 -10.53 24.55 -5.50
N MET A 29 -11.04 23.44 -6.03
CA MET A 29 -10.35 22.65 -7.04
C MET A 29 -10.25 23.36 -8.39
N ASP A 30 -11.30 24.04 -8.81
CA ASP A 30 -11.28 24.82 -10.06
C ASP A 30 -10.31 26.01 -9.96
N ASN A 31 -10.28 26.69 -8.82
CA ASN A 31 -9.33 27.78 -8.57
C ASN A 31 -7.88 27.27 -8.48
N TYR A 32 -7.68 26.10 -7.87
CA TYR A 32 -6.37 25.47 -7.81
C TYR A 32 -5.93 24.99 -9.18
N SER A 33 -6.82 24.38 -9.95
CA SER A 33 -6.58 23.98 -11.34
C SER A 33 -6.16 25.17 -12.21
N LYS A 34 -6.81 26.34 -12.03
CA LYS A 34 -6.42 27.59 -12.71
C LYS A 34 -5.04 28.10 -12.28
N LYS A 35 -4.71 28.01 -10.99
CA LYS A 35 -3.40 28.44 -10.45
C LYS A 35 -2.26 27.51 -10.89
N VAL A 36 -2.56 26.24 -11.10
CA VAL A 36 -1.63 25.21 -11.57
C VAL A 36 -1.27 25.38 -13.06
N LYS A 37 -2.11 26.06 -13.85
CA LYS A 37 -1.87 26.31 -15.29
C LYS A 37 -0.48 26.85 -15.63
N THR A 38 0.14 27.59 -14.72
CA THR A 38 1.41 28.30 -14.98
C THR A 38 2.65 27.60 -14.41
N GLN A 39 2.51 26.64 -13.50
CA GLN A 39 3.64 26.13 -12.72
C GLN A 39 4.05 24.67 -13.00
N TRP A 40 3.28 23.89 -13.77
CA TRP A 40 3.32 22.43 -13.69
C TRP A 40 3.86 21.67 -14.89
N LYS A 41 4.44 22.33 -15.88
CA LYS A 41 4.98 21.64 -17.05
C LYS A 41 6.04 20.58 -16.72
N TYR A 42 6.65 20.65 -15.53
CA TYR A 42 7.77 19.80 -15.12
C TYR A 42 7.81 19.46 -13.63
N ASN A 43 6.69 19.47 -12.89
CA ASN A 43 6.74 19.06 -11.49
C ASN A 43 6.70 17.53 -11.41
N PRO A 44 7.75 16.86 -10.92
CA PRO A 44 7.83 15.41 -10.82
C PRO A 44 6.90 14.82 -9.74
N LEU A 45 6.40 15.65 -8.83
CA LEU A 45 5.51 15.22 -7.76
C LEU A 45 4.06 15.29 -8.20
N ARG A 46 3.23 14.42 -7.65
CA ARG A 46 1.77 14.51 -7.82
C ARG A 46 1.26 15.83 -7.25
N ASN A 47 0.15 16.31 -7.81
CA ASN A 47 -0.59 17.40 -7.20
C ASN A 47 -1.48 16.86 -6.07
N PRO A 48 -1.14 17.09 -4.79
CA PRO A 48 -1.85 16.48 -3.67
C PRO A 48 -3.27 17.00 -3.49
N GLU A 49 -3.59 18.19 -3.99
CA GLU A 49 -4.93 18.76 -3.93
C GLU A 49 -5.94 18.00 -4.81
N THR A 50 -5.50 17.58 -5.98
CA THR A 50 -6.34 16.85 -6.93
C THR A 50 -6.09 15.35 -6.86
N ASP A 51 -4.85 14.92 -6.71
CA ASP A 51 -4.47 13.52 -6.83
C ASP A 51 -4.85 12.70 -5.59
N LYS A 52 -5.05 13.32 -4.43
CA LYS A 52 -5.60 12.63 -3.24
C LYS A 52 -6.94 11.95 -3.49
N TYR A 53 -7.76 12.48 -4.42
CA TYR A 53 -9.04 11.87 -4.82
C TYR A 53 -8.86 10.67 -5.76
N PHE A 54 -7.66 10.49 -6.32
CA PHE A 54 -7.30 9.36 -7.15
C PHE A 54 -6.42 8.34 -6.41
N SER A 55 -6.36 8.43 -5.10
CA SER A 55 -5.62 7.52 -4.23
C SER A 55 -6.56 7.03 -3.14
N GLY A 56 -7.09 5.83 -3.27
CA GLY A 56 -8.04 5.27 -2.33
C GLY A 56 -7.48 5.22 -0.91
N TYR A 57 -8.22 5.74 0.09
CA TYR A 57 -7.77 5.75 1.49
C TYR A 57 -7.65 4.33 2.04
N ALA A 58 -8.64 3.48 1.75
CA ALA A 58 -8.62 2.08 2.14
C ALA A 58 -7.83 1.18 1.17
N ASP A 59 -7.42 1.68 0.00
CA ASP A 59 -6.70 0.89 -1.00
C ASP A 59 -5.35 0.41 -0.46
N ILE A 60 -5.20 -0.90 -0.43
CA ILE A 60 -3.99 -1.56 0.06
C ILE A 60 -2.82 -1.47 -0.93
N ASN A 61 -3.09 -1.12 -2.19
CA ASN A 61 -2.12 -1.02 -3.29
C ASN A 61 -1.70 0.42 -3.60
N ASN A 62 -2.27 1.43 -2.93
CA ASN A 62 -1.94 2.83 -3.20
C ASN A 62 -0.48 3.16 -2.83
N TYR A 63 0.01 4.27 -3.39
CA TYR A 63 1.37 4.78 -3.17
C TYR A 63 1.42 5.94 -2.17
N ASN A 64 0.61 5.90 -1.11
CA ASN A 64 0.68 6.86 -0.02
C ASN A 64 1.72 6.43 1.01
N THR A 65 2.51 7.36 1.51
CA THR A 65 3.34 7.10 2.70
C THR A 65 2.43 6.93 3.92
N LYS A 66 2.63 5.85 4.67
CA LYS A 66 1.75 5.45 5.77
C LYS A 66 2.54 4.98 6.97
N PHE A 67 1.91 5.09 8.12
CA PHE A 67 2.34 4.42 9.34
C PHE A 67 1.11 3.73 9.94
N TRP A 68 1.12 2.41 9.96
CA TRP A 68 0.11 1.61 10.60
C TRP A 68 0.63 1.04 11.92
N PHE A 69 -0.21 1.07 12.96
CA PHE A 69 0.08 0.56 14.30
C PHE A 69 -1.16 -0.13 14.84
N GLY A 70 -1.05 -1.40 15.23
CA GLY A 70 -2.21 -2.16 15.68
C GLY A 70 -1.93 -3.61 16.02
N THR A 71 -2.96 -4.42 15.92
CA THR A 71 -2.91 -5.85 16.22
C THR A 71 -3.37 -6.70 15.04
N ILE A 72 -2.84 -7.92 14.96
CA ILE A 72 -3.27 -8.97 14.03
C ILE A 72 -3.96 -10.04 14.87
N PHE A 73 -5.27 -10.23 14.65
CA PHE A 73 -6.09 -11.12 15.50
C PHE A 73 -5.71 -12.58 15.42
N ASN A 74 -5.15 -13.05 14.33
CA ASN A 74 -4.77 -14.43 14.11
C ASN A 74 -3.25 -14.61 13.99
N ALA A 75 -2.48 -13.75 14.66
CA ALA A 75 -1.03 -13.74 14.59
C ALA A 75 -0.39 -15.06 14.99
N ASP A 76 -0.90 -15.71 16.05
CA ASP A 76 -0.49 -17.03 16.50
C ASP A 76 -0.57 -18.09 15.40
N LYS A 77 -1.66 -18.08 14.63
CA LYS A 77 -1.88 -19.02 13.52
C LYS A 77 -1.02 -18.69 12.29
N LEU A 78 -0.65 -17.42 12.13
CA LEU A 78 0.15 -16.96 11.00
C LEU A 78 1.62 -17.29 11.20
N TYR A 79 2.15 -17.05 12.39
CA TYR A 79 3.58 -17.03 12.66
C TYR A 79 4.07 -18.22 13.48
N ASN A 80 3.17 -18.90 14.21
CA ASN A 80 3.56 -20.14 14.89
C ASN A 80 3.70 -21.28 13.87
N ASN A 81 4.91 -21.73 13.68
CA ASN A 81 5.24 -22.98 12.99
C ASN A 81 6.10 -23.85 13.94
N LYS A 82 6.42 -25.08 13.53
CA LYS A 82 7.24 -25.99 14.35
C LYS A 82 8.59 -25.41 14.79
N ASN A 83 9.04 -24.36 14.13
CA ASN A 83 10.37 -23.79 14.25
C ASN A 83 10.37 -22.40 14.92
N PHE A 84 9.22 -21.77 15.03
CA PHE A 84 9.08 -20.41 15.56
C PHE A 84 7.82 -20.33 16.40
N THR A 85 7.98 -20.39 17.71
CA THR A 85 6.88 -20.27 18.66
C THR A 85 6.87 -18.85 19.21
N ILE A 86 5.93 -18.04 18.76
CA ILE A 86 5.68 -16.71 19.30
C ILE A 86 4.64 -16.89 20.41
N ASP A 87 5.05 -16.77 21.65
CA ASP A 87 4.17 -16.98 22.80
C ASP A 87 3.08 -15.90 22.87
N LYS A 88 3.42 -14.65 22.55
CA LYS A 88 2.48 -13.54 22.53
C LYS A 88 2.99 -12.42 21.64
N ILE A 89 2.28 -12.17 20.55
CA ILE A 89 2.45 -10.96 19.76
C ILE A 89 1.56 -9.89 20.37
N ILE A 90 2.17 -8.81 20.84
CA ILE A 90 1.45 -7.75 21.54
C ILE A 90 1.01 -6.68 20.54
N ILE A 91 1.92 -6.22 19.71
CA ILE A 91 1.72 -5.06 18.83
C ILE A 91 2.55 -5.21 17.55
N PHE A 92 1.96 -4.77 16.45
CA PHE A 92 2.64 -4.60 15.16
C PHE A 92 2.69 -3.13 14.78
N HIS A 93 3.72 -2.75 14.06
CA HIS A 93 3.74 -1.49 13.34
C HIS A 93 4.36 -1.66 11.96
N SER A 94 3.81 -0.91 11.00
CA SER A 94 4.21 -1.05 9.61
C SER A 94 4.36 0.33 8.98
N PRO A 95 5.55 0.94 9.06
CA PRO A 95 5.86 2.10 8.21
C PRO A 95 5.89 1.67 6.75
N THR A 96 5.29 2.49 5.90
CA THR A 96 5.30 2.34 4.45
C THR A 96 5.82 3.62 3.84
N LEU A 97 6.96 3.54 3.18
CA LEU A 97 7.53 4.64 2.41
C LEU A 97 7.09 4.49 0.97
N SER A 98 6.32 5.44 0.49
CA SER A 98 5.76 5.38 -0.85
C SER A 98 5.77 6.75 -1.51
N THR A 99 5.93 6.76 -2.82
CA THR A 99 5.81 7.98 -3.64
C THR A 99 5.45 7.63 -5.07
N GLU A 100 4.86 8.59 -5.76
CA GLU A 100 4.72 8.58 -7.21
C GLU A 100 5.39 9.81 -7.79
N LEU A 101 6.25 9.60 -8.76
CA LEU A 101 6.93 10.64 -9.52
C LEU A 101 6.41 10.62 -10.95
N ALA A 102 5.97 11.76 -11.45
CA ALA A 102 5.51 11.93 -12.84
C ALA A 102 6.35 13.02 -13.53
N PRO A 103 7.59 12.71 -13.94
CA PRO A 103 8.50 13.69 -14.53
C PRO A 103 7.99 14.26 -15.86
N ILE A 104 7.09 13.56 -16.52
CA ILE A 104 6.54 13.96 -17.80
C ILE A 104 5.03 14.14 -17.67
N ALA A 105 4.53 15.33 -17.98
CA ALA A 105 3.12 15.62 -18.02
C ALA A 105 2.79 16.50 -19.24
N PHE A 106 1.79 16.07 -20.01
CA PHE A 106 1.26 16.81 -21.18
C PHE A 106 -0.17 17.24 -20.90
N ASN A 107 -0.44 18.54 -21.05
CA ASN A 107 -1.78 19.09 -20.95
C ASN A 107 -2.29 19.41 -22.36
N ILE A 108 -3.51 18.98 -22.65
CA ILE A 108 -4.18 19.20 -23.93
C ILE A 108 -5.49 19.92 -23.65
N ASN A 109 -5.86 20.89 -24.52
CA ASN A 109 -7.09 21.69 -24.39
C ASN A 109 -7.26 22.32 -23.01
N GLU A 110 -6.36 23.23 -22.64
CA GLU A 110 -6.43 24.00 -21.39
C GLU A 110 -6.62 23.15 -20.13
N GLU A 111 -5.93 22.00 -20.04
CA GLU A 111 -5.98 21.05 -18.92
C GLU A 111 -7.27 20.20 -18.82
N THR A 112 -8.13 20.25 -19.83
CA THR A 112 -9.25 19.31 -19.91
C THR A 112 -8.75 17.87 -19.98
N HIS A 113 -7.64 17.65 -20.65
CA HIS A 113 -6.98 16.37 -20.79
C HIS A 113 -5.54 16.47 -20.32
N ARG A 114 -5.12 15.56 -19.45
CA ARG A 114 -3.74 15.46 -18.97
C ARG A 114 -3.24 14.04 -19.12
N ILE A 115 -2.07 13.89 -19.72
CA ILE A 115 -1.35 12.61 -19.81
C ILE A 115 -0.11 12.73 -18.95
N ARG A 116 0.13 11.75 -18.09
CA ARG A 116 1.33 11.66 -17.25
C ARG A 116 2.04 10.33 -17.48
N ILE A 117 3.36 10.38 -17.47
CA ILE A 117 4.24 9.22 -17.47
C ILE A 117 5.05 9.28 -16.20
N GLY A 118 5.01 8.20 -15.43
CA GLY A 118 5.62 8.21 -14.10
C GLY A 118 6.03 6.84 -13.58
N VAL A 119 6.60 6.87 -12.39
CA VAL A 119 7.02 5.72 -11.62
C VAL A 119 6.44 5.82 -10.21
N GLY A 120 5.83 4.73 -9.75
CA GLY A 120 5.39 4.54 -8.37
C GLY A 120 6.35 3.59 -7.64
N TYR A 121 6.64 3.91 -6.40
CA TYR A 121 7.44 3.09 -5.49
C TYR A 121 6.77 2.98 -4.13
N SER A 122 6.79 1.79 -3.55
CA SER A 122 6.33 1.57 -2.19
C SER A 122 7.14 0.47 -1.52
N ALA A 123 7.63 0.75 -0.32
CA ALA A 123 8.26 -0.23 0.57
C ALA A 123 7.57 -0.21 1.92
N LYS A 124 7.00 -1.33 2.30
CA LYS A 124 6.35 -1.56 3.59
C LYS A 124 7.23 -2.45 4.45
N PHE A 125 7.60 -1.94 5.61
CA PHE A 125 8.39 -2.65 6.61
C PHE A 125 7.45 -3.13 7.71
N ASN A 126 7.45 -4.43 8.00
CA ASN A 126 6.59 -4.99 9.05
C ASN A 126 7.43 -5.33 10.27
N PHE A 127 7.16 -4.64 11.37
CA PHE A 127 7.78 -4.86 12.66
C PHE A 127 6.75 -5.49 13.60
N ALA A 128 7.22 -6.46 14.39
CA ALA A 128 6.46 -7.06 15.48
C ALA A 128 7.15 -6.80 16.81
N HIS A 129 6.35 -6.48 17.83
CA HIS A 129 6.79 -6.52 19.21
C HIS A 129 6.30 -7.82 19.81
N TYR A 130 7.20 -8.65 20.31
CA TYR A 130 6.85 -9.92 20.91
C TYR A 130 7.69 -10.22 22.15
N GLN A 131 7.16 -11.12 22.97
CA GLN A 131 7.85 -11.67 24.12
C GLN A 131 8.40 -13.05 23.74
N TYR A 132 9.71 -13.23 23.83
CA TYR A 132 10.34 -14.52 23.58
C TYR A 132 10.27 -15.39 24.83
N LYS A 133 9.87 -16.65 24.66
CA LYS A 133 9.65 -17.58 25.80
C LYS A 133 10.92 -17.93 26.59
N TYR A 134 12.06 -17.92 25.91
CA TYR A 134 13.31 -18.43 26.47
C TYR A 134 14.37 -17.37 26.74
N ASP A 135 14.11 -16.12 26.35
CA ASP A 135 15.08 -15.06 26.56
C ASP A 135 14.41 -13.85 27.22
N LYS A 136 15.07 -13.27 28.23
CA LYS A 136 14.56 -12.12 29.00
C LYS A 136 14.51 -10.80 28.22
N LEU A 137 14.61 -10.84 26.90
CA LEU A 137 14.51 -9.68 26.00
C LEU A 137 13.05 -9.28 25.82
N TYR A 138 12.51 -8.61 26.85
CA TYR A 138 11.20 -7.97 26.77
C TYR A 138 11.25 -6.73 25.89
N GLY A 139 10.35 -6.63 24.93
CA GLY A 139 10.06 -5.37 24.26
C GLY A 139 10.96 -5.01 23.08
N THR A 140 11.63 -5.98 22.45
CA THR A 140 12.37 -5.74 21.21
C THR A 140 11.43 -5.61 20.02
N SER A 141 11.68 -4.63 19.17
CA SER A 141 11.02 -4.48 17.88
C SER A 141 11.80 -5.26 16.82
N PHE A 142 11.13 -6.13 16.12
CA PHE A 142 11.70 -7.06 15.15
C PHE A 142 11.24 -6.72 13.76
N LEU A 143 12.16 -6.52 12.83
CA LEU A 143 11.83 -6.41 11.42
C LEU A 143 11.51 -7.81 10.88
N PHE A 144 10.24 -8.07 10.69
CA PHE A 144 9.73 -9.38 10.32
C PHE A 144 9.79 -9.65 8.83
N SER A 145 9.36 -8.67 8.03
CA SER A 145 9.35 -8.77 6.58
C SER A 145 9.28 -7.41 5.91
N THR A 146 9.67 -7.36 4.66
CA THR A 146 9.50 -6.20 3.80
C THR A 146 8.68 -6.61 2.57
N TYR A 147 7.69 -5.79 2.21
CA TYR A 147 6.95 -5.88 0.97
C TYR A 147 7.28 -4.66 0.12
N MET A 148 7.69 -4.88 -1.12
CA MET A 148 8.05 -3.80 -2.04
C MET A 148 7.28 -3.92 -3.34
N GLN A 149 6.94 -2.77 -3.90
CA GLN A 149 6.38 -2.66 -5.25
C GLN A 149 6.95 -1.45 -5.97
N VAL A 150 7.22 -1.63 -7.26
CA VAL A 150 7.63 -0.58 -8.19
C VAL A 150 6.76 -0.67 -9.43
N GLU A 151 6.25 0.46 -9.91
CA GLU A 151 5.34 0.52 -11.04
C GLU A 151 5.77 1.63 -12.00
N ALA A 152 5.89 1.31 -13.29
CA ALA A 152 5.98 2.30 -14.35
C ALA A 152 4.58 2.48 -14.97
N TYR A 153 4.09 3.72 -15.06
CA TYR A 153 2.70 3.95 -15.42
C TYR A 153 2.50 5.10 -16.41
N PHE A 154 1.37 5.02 -17.10
CA PHE A 154 0.75 6.08 -17.89
C PHE A 154 -0.61 6.41 -17.26
N ASP A 155 -0.83 7.67 -16.92
CA ASP A 155 -2.12 8.16 -16.46
C ASP A 155 -2.73 9.07 -17.53
N TYR A 156 -4.00 8.84 -17.84
CA TYR A 156 -4.86 9.79 -18.55
C TYR A 156 -5.85 10.38 -17.55
N ILE A 157 -5.88 11.72 -17.44
CA ILE A 157 -6.76 12.43 -16.51
C ILE A 157 -7.65 13.38 -17.32
N PHE A 158 -8.97 13.23 -17.10
CA PHE A 158 -9.99 14.05 -17.76
C PHE A 158 -10.70 14.94 -16.74
N LYS A 159 -10.65 16.27 -16.95
CA LYS A 159 -11.31 17.30 -16.11
C LYS A 159 -11.05 17.16 -14.60
N ASN A 160 -9.93 16.57 -14.19
CA ASN A 160 -9.62 16.24 -12.80
C ASN A 160 -10.72 15.41 -12.09
N LYS A 161 -11.59 14.74 -12.85
CA LYS A 161 -12.68 13.88 -12.36
C LYS A 161 -12.47 12.41 -12.66
N LEU A 162 -11.91 12.10 -13.82
CA LEU A 162 -11.62 10.72 -14.25
C LEU A 162 -10.10 10.57 -14.40
N LYS A 163 -9.54 9.54 -13.80
CA LYS A 163 -8.18 9.07 -14.08
C LYS A 163 -8.22 7.62 -14.56
N ILE A 164 -7.57 7.34 -15.66
CA ILE A 164 -7.33 5.98 -16.14
C ILE A 164 -5.82 5.75 -16.07
N ARG A 165 -5.42 4.68 -15.41
CA ARG A 165 -4.03 4.24 -15.29
C ARG A 165 -3.81 2.99 -16.10
N PHE A 166 -2.72 2.96 -16.85
CA PHE A 166 -2.14 1.78 -17.44
C PHE A 166 -0.68 1.67 -17.00
N ALA A 167 -0.34 0.61 -16.30
CA ALA A 167 1.04 0.29 -15.94
C ALA A 167 1.44 -1.02 -16.62
N PRO A 168 2.27 -0.95 -17.66
CA PRO A 168 2.74 -2.14 -18.37
C PRO A 168 3.66 -3.02 -17.50
N LEU A 169 4.26 -2.43 -16.47
CA LEU A 169 5.18 -3.13 -15.58
C LEU A 169 4.95 -2.68 -14.14
N LYS A 170 4.61 -3.64 -13.29
CA LYS A 170 4.58 -3.54 -11.84
C LYS A 170 5.33 -4.72 -11.25
N HIS A 171 6.50 -4.46 -10.68
CA HIS A 171 7.29 -5.44 -9.98
C HIS A 171 6.86 -5.54 -8.52
N ILE A 172 6.69 -6.75 -8.02
CA ILE A 172 6.33 -7.04 -6.63
C ILE A 172 7.33 -8.03 -6.06
N CYS A 173 7.84 -7.75 -4.86
CA CYS A 173 8.69 -8.68 -4.13
C CYS A 173 8.42 -8.65 -2.62
N TYR A 174 8.61 -9.82 -2.00
CA TYR A 174 8.57 -10.01 -0.55
C TYR A 174 9.96 -10.41 -0.07
N HIS A 175 10.44 -9.78 0.99
CA HIS A 175 11.73 -10.08 1.59
C HIS A 175 11.59 -10.45 3.05
N MET A 176 12.51 -11.26 3.54
CA MET A 176 12.69 -11.48 4.96
C MET A 176 13.18 -10.22 5.64
N GLY A 177 12.80 -10.02 6.90
CA GLY A 177 13.43 -9.03 7.75
C GLY A 177 14.85 -9.45 8.13
N GLY A 178 15.75 -8.47 8.26
CA GLY A 178 17.14 -8.71 8.61
C GLY A 178 17.32 -9.42 9.96
N ASP A 179 16.43 -9.14 10.92
CA ASP A 179 16.47 -9.75 12.25
C ASP A 179 16.17 -11.26 12.22
N ILE A 180 15.41 -11.72 11.24
CA ILE A 180 15.10 -13.15 11.04
C ILE A 180 16.24 -13.85 10.30
N LEU A 181 16.92 -13.16 9.38
CA LEU A 181 18.10 -13.71 8.69
C LEU A 181 19.27 -13.96 9.63
N GLY A 182 19.36 -13.19 10.72
CA GLY A 182 20.38 -13.36 11.77
C GLY A 182 20.12 -14.56 12.70
N ASP A 183 18.90 -15.10 12.71
CA ASP A 183 18.58 -16.30 13.50
C ASP A 183 18.88 -17.57 12.69
N ASN A 184 20.09 -18.13 12.92
CA ASN A 184 20.53 -19.37 12.28
C ASN A 184 19.56 -20.54 12.48
N SER A 185 18.75 -20.53 13.54
CA SER A 185 17.78 -21.59 13.84
C SER A 185 16.64 -21.66 12.82
N LEU A 186 16.23 -20.50 12.30
CA LEU A 186 15.21 -20.41 11.25
C LEU A 186 15.79 -20.74 9.86
N HIS A 187 17.03 -20.34 9.62
CA HIS A 187 17.71 -20.59 8.35
C HIS A 187 18.06 -22.07 8.19
N ASP A 188 18.52 -22.73 9.24
CA ASP A 188 19.00 -24.12 9.19
C ASP A 188 17.89 -25.15 9.03
N LYS A 189 16.68 -24.88 9.52
CA LYS A 189 15.56 -25.80 9.44
C LYS A 189 14.79 -25.76 8.12
N ASN A 190 14.95 -24.69 7.34
CA ASN A 190 14.31 -24.54 6.03
C ASN A 190 15.30 -24.66 4.85
N LYS A 191 16.45 -25.30 5.08
CA LYS A 191 17.51 -25.47 4.06
C LYS A 191 17.03 -26.15 2.77
N ASP A 192 15.98 -26.96 2.86
CA ASP A 192 15.45 -27.72 1.73
C ASP A 192 14.33 -26.99 0.98
N GLU A 193 13.73 -25.93 1.55
CA GLU A 193 12.69 -25.13 0.89
C GLU A 193 13.20 -23.70 0.67
N PHE A 194 13.46 -23.38 -0.58
CA PHE A 194 13.77 -22.01 -0.99
C PHE A 194 12.48 -21.19 -0.98
N ILE A 195 12.47 -20.06 -0.25
CA ILE A 195 11.33 -19.14 -0.23
C ILE A 195 11.75 -17.83 -0.89
N ASP A 196 11.23 -17.62 -2.08
CA ASP A 196 11.38 -16.38 -2.84
C ASP A 196 10.03 -15.96 -3.41
N VAL A 197 9.69 -14.68 -3.29
CA VAL A 197 8.49 -14.12 -3.87
C VAL A 197 8.86 -12.87 -4.66
N GLY A 198 8.89 -13.03 -5.97
CA GLY A 198 9.13 -11.96 -6.92
C GLY A 198 8.41 -12.25 -8.23
N PHE A 199 7.62 -11.30 -8.72
CA PHE A 199 6.89 -11.41 -9.99
C PHE A 199 6.53 -10.04 -10.54
N GLU A 200 6.28 -9.97 -11.84
CA GLU A 200 5.81 -8.78 -12.53
C GLU A 200 4.35 -8.91 -12.94
N GLN A 201 3.65 -7.79 -12.88
CA GLN A 201 2.26 -7.67 -13.27
C GLN A 201 2.06 -6.47 -14.22
N MET A 202 1.04 -6.56 -15.03
CA MET A 202 0.42 -5.43 -15.70
C MET A 202 -0.75 -4.94 -14.85
N HIS A 203 -0.95 -3.62 -14.78
CA HIS A 203 -2.00 -3.00 -13.98
C HIS A 203 -2.83 -2.04 -14.82
N ILE A 204 -4.16 -2.18 -14.75
CA ILE A 204 -5.12 -1.27 -15.37
C ILE A 204 -6.08 -0.81 -14.28
N ALA A 205 -6.27 0.50 -14.12
CA ALA A 205 -7.16 1.06 -13.11
C ALA A 205 -7.91 2.29 -13.63
N ALA A 206 -9.09 2.50 -13.09
CA ALA A 206 -9.87 3.70 -13.29
C ALA A 206 -10.28 4.29 -11.94
N TYR A 207 -10.24 5.61 -11.85
CA TYR A 207 -10.64 6.40 -10.68
C TYR A 207 -11.62 7.47 -11.14
N TYR A 208 -12.74 7.59 -10.43
CA TYR A 208 -13.74 8.60 -10.76
C TYR A 208 -14.17 9.36 -9.51
N ARG A 209 -14.14 10.68 -9.60
CA ARG A 209 -14.58 11.58 -8.53
C ARG A 209 -15.97 12.14 -8.85
N TRP A 210 -16.89 11.99 -7.88
CA TRP A 210 -18.23 12.56 -7.92
C TRP A 210 -18.55 13.30 -6.61
N GLY A 211 -18.41 14.61 -6.63
CA GLY A 211 -18.59 15.42 -5.41
C GLY A 211 -17.66 14.98 -4.28
N TRP A 212 -18.25 14.52 -3.20
CA TRP A 212 -17.53 14.02 -2.01
C TRP A 212 -17.10 12.55 -2.12
N PHE A 213 -17.55 11.86 -3.15
CA PHE A 213 -17.23 10.46 -3.41
C PHE A 213 -16.09 10.33 -4.39
N SER A 214 -15.27 9.34 -4.16
CA SER A 214 -14.29 8.83 -5.12
C SER A 214 -14.51 7.34 -5.28
N PHE A 215 -14.64 6.88 -6.50
CA PHE A 215 -14.74 5.46 -6.84
C PHE A 215 -13.50 5.04 -7.58
N TYR A 216 -13.04 3.83 -7.35
CA TYR A 216 -11.93 3.28 -8.09
C TYR A 216 -12.08 1.78 -8.27
N GLY A 217 -11.43 1.27 -9.28
CA GLY A 217 -11.38 -0.16 -9.54
C GLY A 217 -10.35 -0.47 -10.60
N GLY A 218 -9.97 -1.73 -10.68
CA GLY A 218 -8.97 -2.14 -11.64
C GLY A 218 -8.67 -3.61 -11.60
N THR A 219 -7.68 -3.99 -12.41
CA THR A 219 -7.22 -5.36 -12.55
C THR A 219 -5.69 -5.41 -12.62
N LEU A 220 -5.14 -6.49 -12.09
CA LEU A 220 -3.72 -6.83 -12.15
C LEU A 220 -3.60 -8.20 -12.83
N PHE A 221 -2.61 -8.35 -13.72
CA PHE A 221 -2.35 -9.57 -14.45
C PHE A 221 -0.86 -9.90 -14.35
N ALA A 222 -0.51 -11.11 -13.89
CA ALA A 222 0.87 -11.55 -13.88
C ALA A 222 1.42 -11.69 -15.31
N ILE A 223 2.65 -11.22 -15.49
CA ILE A 223 3.43 -11.35 -16.71
C ILE A 223 4.52 -12.39 -16.55
N THR A 224 5.11 -12.44 -15.35
CA THR A 224 6.24 -13.34 -15.04
C THR A 224 6.08 -14.01 -13.68
N GLY A 225 7.07 -14.81 -13.31
CA GLY A 225 7.15 -15.48 -12.01
C GLY A 225 6.51 -16.88 -11.97
N PHE A 226 5.69 -17.25 -12.98
CA PHE A 226 5.01 -18.54 -13.03
C PHE A 226 5.98 -19.69 -12.82
N LYS A 227 5.67 -20.58 -11.87
CA LYS A 227 6.48 -21.73 -11.47
C LYS A 227 7.91 -21.44 -11.00
N LYS A 228 8.31 -20.17 -10.95
CA LYS A 228 9.66 -19.72 -10.52
C LYS A 228 9.65 -19.00 -9.19
N SER A 229 8.53 -18.39 -8.82
CA SER A 229 8.30 -17.74 -7.54
C SER A 229 7.39 -18.59 -6.66
N ASN A 230 7.59 -18.60 -5.35
CA ASN A 230 6.72 -19.35 -4.42
C ASN A 230 5.29 -18.83 -4.37
N LEU A 231 5.09 -17.57 -4.77
CA LEU A 231 3.80 -16.95 -4.96
C LEU A 231 3.82 -16.14 -6.25
N VAL A 232 2.78 -16.31 -7.06
CA VAL A 232 2.44 -15.41 -8.16
C VAL A 232 0.99 -15.03 -8.02
N ASN A 233 0.69 -13.75 -7.92
CA ASN A 233 -0.68 -13.28 -8.05
C ASN A 233 -1.01 -13.18 -9.54
N ILE A 234 -1.67 -14.23 -10.07
CA ILE A 234 -1.98 -14.36 -11.50
C ILE A 234 -2.93 -13.26 -11.95
N PHE A 235 -3.98 -13.05 -11.15
CA PHE A 235 -5.03 -12.12 -11.49
C PHE A 235 -5.61 -11.51 -10.22
N THR A 236 -5.87 -10.22 -10.25
CA THR A 236 -6.65 -9.53 -9.23
C THR A 236 -7.68 -8.65 -9.91
N ILE A 237 -8.91 -8.69 -9.45
CA ILE A 237 -9.92 -7.68 -9.69
C ILE A 237 -10.22 -6.97 -8.37
N TYR A 238 -10.29 -5.66 -8.40
CA TYR A 238 -10.56 -4.89 -7.20
C TYR A 238 -11.45 -3.68 -7.47
N THR A 239 -12.13 -3.22 -6.42
CA THR A 239 -12.92 -2.00 -6.41
C THR A 239 -12.84 -1.34 -5.04
N GLY A 240 -13.13 -0.07 -4.99
CA GLY A 240 -13.23 0.66 -3.74
C GLY A 240 -13.89 2.02 -3.91
N SER A 241 -14.10 2.65 -2.78
CA SER A 241 -14.67 3.99 -2.72
C SER A 241 -14.18 4.73 -1.48
N ASP A 242 -14.03 6.04 -1.60
CA ASP A 242 -13.84 6.92 -0.46
C ASP A 242 -14.98 7.94 -0.42
N PHE A 243 -15.35 8.33 0.78
CA PHE A 243 -16.26 9.42 1.05
C PHE A 243 -15.56 10.44 1.95
N ARG A 244 -15.57 11.72 1.55
CA ARG A 244 -14.96 12.83 2.26
C ARG A 244 -16.02 13.85 2.63
N PHE A 245 -16.48 13.78 3.87
CA PHE A 245 -17.46 14.72 4.40
C PHE A 245 -16.74 15.92 5.03
N PRO A 246 -16.92 17.15 4.49
CA PRO A 246 -16.31 18.33 5.06
C PRO A 246 -16.89 18.62 6.44
N LEU A 247 -16.03 18.74 7.45
CA LEU A 247 -16.40 19.05 8.81
C LEU A 247 -16.20 20.55 9.10
N TRP A 248 -14.95 20.96 9.11
CA TRP A 248 -14.58 22.31 9.51
C TRP A 248 -13.27 22.73 8.85
N GLY A 249 -13.26 23.89 8.16
CA GLY A 249 -12.09 24.41 7.46
C GLY A 249 -11.55 23.44 6.42
N GLU A 250 -10.31 23.03 6.59
CA GLU A 250 -9.64 22.02 5.72
C GLU A 250 -9.82 20.58 6.21
N MET A 251 -10.59 20.38 7.29
CA MET A 251 -10.78 19.07 7.90
C MET A 251 -11.99 18.35 7.30
N ASN A 252 -11.78 17.08 6.91
CA ASN A 252 -12.82 16.19 6.43
C ASN A 252 -12.89 14.94 7.32
N LEU A 253 -14.09 14.43 7.51
CA LEU A 253 -14.27 13.03 7.88
C LEU A 253 -14.06 12.20 6.61
N ILE A 254 -13.12 11.27 6.65
CA ILE A 254 -12.85 10.37 5.52
C ILE A 254 -13.24 8.94 5.89
N THR A 255 -14.00 8.30 5.02
CA THR A 255 -14.22 6.85 5.08
C THR A 255 -13.71 6.22 3.82
N GLY A 256 -13.17 5.01 3.90
CA GLY A 256 -12.69 4.28 2.75
C GLY A 256 -13.15 2.83 2.79
N PHE A 257 -13.44 2.29 1.63
CA PHE A 257 -13.74 0.89 1.41
C PHE A 257 -12.93 0.35 0.24
N TYR A 258 -12.41 -0.86 0.39
CA TYR A 258 -11.71 -1.60 -0.66
C TYR A 258 -12.10 -3.06 -0.59
N ALA A 259 -12.33 -3.67 -1.74
CA ALA A 259 -12.55 -5.11 -1.88
C ALA A 259 -11.83 -5.63 -3.11
N ALA A 260 -11.27 -6.83 -3.01
CA ALA A 260 -10.62 -7.51 -4.12
C ALA A 260 -10.83 -9.02 -4.06
N ALA A 261 -10.75 -9.64 -5.23
CA ALA A 261 -10.57 -11.07 -5.39
C ALA A 261 -9.23 -11.32 -6.07
N GLU A 262 -8.36 -12.04 -5.40
CA GLU A 262 -6.99 -12.35 -5.84
C GLU A 262 -6.91 -13.83 -6.22
N TYR A 263 -6.49 -14.14 -7.46
CA TYR A 263 -6.22 -15.50 -7.93
C TYR A 263 -4.73 -15.76 -7.91
N ASP A 264 -4.31 -16.62 -7.01
CA ASP A 264 -2.90 -16.85 -6.69
C ASP A 264 -2.45 -18.25 -7.11
N GLU A 265 -1.22 -18.34 -7.61
CA GLU A 265 -0.44 -19.55 -7.80
C GLU A 265 0.56 -19.67 -6.64
N PHE A 266 0.46 -20.74 -5.86
CA PHE A 266 1.37 -21.08 -4.78
C PHE A 266 2.26 -22.24 -5.20
N ASN A 267 3.55 -22.00 -5.25
CA ASN A 267 4.53 -22.98 -5.70
C ASN A 267 5.37 -23.50 -4.54
N ARG A 268 5.67 -24.80 -4.59
CA ARG A 268 6.72 -25.42 -3.81
C ARG A 268 7.94 -25.58 -4.69
N ILE A 269 9.04 -24.92 -4.34
CA ILE A 269 10.28 -24.91 -5.08
C ILE A 269 11.32 -25.69 -4.27
N ASP A 270 11.94 -26.73 -4.86
CA ASP A 270 13.01 -27.50 -4.23
C ASP A 270 14.37 -26.92 -4.61
N ARG A 271 15.15 -26.56 -3.60
CA ARG A 271 16.48 -26.01 -3.79
C ARG A 271 17.49 -27.05 -4.28
N LYS A 272 17.28 -28.34 -3.98
CA LYS A 272 18.20 -29.41 -4.36
C LYS A 272 18.05 -29.84 -5.82
N ALA A 273 16.85 -29.67 -6.37
CA ALA A 273 16.59 -29.93 -7.81
C ALA A 273 17.02 -28.75 -8.70
N ALA A 274 17.54 -27.68 -8.14
CA ALA A 274 17.88 -26.42 -8.79
C ALA A 274 19.28 -26.40 -9.41
N GLY A 275 19.65 -27.43 -10.13
CA GLY A 275 20.69 -27.35 -11.17
C GLY A 275 20.03 -26.72 -12.39
N GLU A 276 20.34 -25.47 -12.72
CA GLU A 276 19.91 -24.77 -13.94
C GLU A 276 18.38 -24.61 -14.15
N GLY A 277 17.76 -23.73 -13.37
CA GLY A 277 16.39 -23.26 -13.56
C GLY A 277 15.43 -23.76 -12.50
N TYR A 278 15.14 -22.88 -11.57
CA TYR A 278 14.14 -23.09 -10.51
C TYR A 278 12.76 -23.34 -11.13
N ASN A 279 12.28 -24.58 -11.05
CA ASN A 279 10.92 -24.94 -11.45
C ASN A 279 10.16 -25.46 -10.24
N ALA A 280 8.89 -25.11 -10.14
CA ALA A 280 8.01 -25.62 -9.11
C ALA A 280 7.83 -27.14 -9.26
N ILE A 281 7.98 -27.88 -8.15
CA ILE A 281 7.66 -29.29 -8.06
C ILE A 281 6.14 -29.47 -7.97
N GLU A 282 5.47 -28.56 -7.30
CA GLU A 282 4.02 -28.59 -7.05
C GLU A 282 3.49 -27.16 -7.13
N SER A 283 2.37 -26.98 -7.82
CA SER A 283 1.64 -25.71 -7.92
C SER A 283 0.20 -25.88 -7.44
N LYS A 284 -0.25 -24.97 -6.59
CA LYS A 284 -1.64 -24.88 -6.09
C LYS A 284 -2.23 -23.54 -6.44
N TYR A 285 -3.45 -23.53 -6.90
CA TYR A 285 -4.18 -22.33 -7.29
C TYR A 285 -5.31 -22.05 -6.31
N LYS A 286 -5.47 -20.78 -5.92
CA LYS A 286 -6.48 -20.41 -4.94
C LYS A 286 -6.98 -18.98 -5.15
N TRP A 287 -8.28 -18.79 -5.00
CA TRP A 287 -8.88 -17.47 -4.83
C TRP A 287 -8.79 -17.03 -3.37
N SER A 288 -8.40 -15.78 -3.17
CA SER A 288 -8.32 -15.14 -1.85
C SER A 288 -9.07 -13.81 -1.89
N PRO A 289 -10.06 -13.59 -1.00
CA PRO A 289 -10.70 -12.27 -0.87
C PRO A 289 -9.78 -11.32 -0.13
N SER A 290 -9.87 -10.02 -0.44
CA SER A 290 -9.24 -8.95 0.34
C SER A 290 -10.26 -7.86 0.60
N ILE A 291 -10.41 -7.43 1.84
CA ILE A 291 -11.30 -6.35 2.24
C ILE A 291 -10.53 -5.39 3.14
N SER A 292 -10.71 -4.10 2.93
CA SER A 292 -10.19 -3.05 3.81
C SER A 292 -11.25 -1.98 4.03
N VAL A 293 -11.41 -1.57 5.28
CA VAL A 293 -12.32 -0.47 5.68
C VAL A 293 -11.54 0.49 6.55
N ALA A 294 -11.69 1.77 6.29
CA ALA A 294 -11.03 2.83 7.05
C ALA A 294 -11.99 3.96 7.40
N LEU A 295 -11.81 4.54 8.58
CA LEU A 295 -12.53 5.71 9.06
C LEU A 295 -11.53 6.63 9.75
N GLY A 296 -11.47 7.90 9.36
CA GLY A 296 -10.49 8.83 9.91
C GLY A 296 -10.84 10.30 9.69
N LEU A 297 -9.92 11.14 10.12
CA LEU A 297 -9.92 12.57 9.89
C LEU A 297 -8.84 12.91 8.88
N GLU A 298 -9.18 13.63 7.83
CA GLU A 298 -8.27 14.15 6.83
C GLU A 298 -8.12 15.66 7.02
N ILE A 299 -6.87 16.11 7.09
CA ILE A 299 -6.52 17.53 7.14
C ILE A 299 -5.53 17.76 6.00
N TYR A 300 -5.98 18.47 4.97
CA TYR A 300 -5.18 18.78 3.78
C TYR A 300 -4.62 17.53 3.09
N ARG A 301 -3.39 17.12 3.41
CA ARG A 301 -2.67 15.95 2.84
C ARG A 301 -2.52 14.80 3.82
N PHE A 302 -2.90 15.01 5.06
CA PHE A 302 -2.68 14.06 6.12
C PHE A 302 -4.01 13.48 6.56
N ALA A 303 -4.09 12.17 6.69
CA ALA A 303 -5.23 11.50 7.29
C ALA A 303 -4.75 10.61 8.44
N ILE A 304 -5.52 10.57 9.51
CA ILE A 304 -5.33 9.66 10.63
C ILE A 304 -6.65 9.00 10.98
N GLY A 305 -6.65 7.69 11.17
CA GLY A 305 -7.89 6.98 11.49
C GLY A 305 -7.68 5.53 11.84
N ILE A 306 -8.79 4.85 12.04
CA ILE A 306 -8.84 3.41 12.31
C ILE A 306 -9.01 2.69 10.99
N LYS A 307 -8.26 1.61 10.81
CA LYS A 307 -8.32 0.75 9.62
C LYS A 307 -8.42 -0.70 10.02
N TYR A 308 -9.38 -1.39 9.45
CA TYR A 308 -9.51 -2.85 9.49
C TYR A 308 -9.15 -3.43 8.14
N GLU A 309 -8.36 -4.49 8.12
CA GLU A 309 -8.01 -5.22 6.90
C GLU A 309 -8.15 -6.72 7.13
N TYR A 310 -8.81 -7.38 6.18
CA TYR A 310 -8.81 -8.83 6.02
C TYR A 310 -8.29 -9.14 4.62
N LEU A 311 -7.08 -9.69 4.53
CA LEU A 311 -6.41 -9.89 3.24
C LEU A 311 -5.45 -11.08 3.28
N ARG A 312 -5.05 -11.56 2.10
CA ARG A 312 -3.92 -12.48 2.00
C ARG A 312 -2.66 -11.79 2.53
N SER A 313 -1.97 -12.45 3.43
CA SER A 313 -0.77 -11.88 4.04
C SER A 313 0.26 -11.45 2.99
N ARG A 314 0.79 -10.26 3.16
CA ARG A 314 1.89 -9.71 2.37
C ARG A 314 3.24 -9.85 3.08
N GLN A 315 3.33 -10.82 3.98
CA GLN A 315 4.54 -11.16 4.71
C GLN A 315 5.09 -12.49 4.21
N LEU A 316 6.39 -12.55 3.98
CA LEU A 316 7.03 -13.70 3.35
C LEU A 316 6.71 -15.03 4.02
N TYR A 317 6.65 -15.08 5.35
CA TYR A 317 6.35 -16.33 6.08
C TYR A 317 4.87 -16.70 6.13
N ALA A 318 3.98 -15.76 5.82
CA ALA A 318 2.55 -15.95 5.95
C ALA A 318 1.78 -15.77 4.64
N PHE A 319 2.46 -15.61 3.50
CA PHE A 319 1.84 -15.30 2.20
C PHE A 319 0.77 -16.31 1.74
N ARG A 320 0.79 -17.54 2.28
CA ARG A 320 -0.22 -18.58 2.01
C ARG A 320 -1.47 -18.46 2.89
N LYS A 321 -1.48 -17.53 3.85
CA LYS A 321 -2.52 -17.39 4.87
C LYS A 321 -3.23 -16.05 4.79
N MET A 322 -4.40 -15.96 5.40
CA MET A 322 -5.17 -14.72 5.52
C MET A 322 -4.83 -14.01 6.83
N GLU A 323 -4.63 -12.70 6.76
CA GLU A 323 -4.47 -11.82 7.92
C GLU A 323 -5.79 -11.12 8.23
N SER A 324 -6.12 -11.00 9.51
CA SER A 324 -7.18 -10.13 10.02
C SER A 324 -6.57 -9.16 11.01
N LYS A 325 -6.57 -7.87 10.70
CA LYS A 325 -5.89 -6.86 11.50
C LYS A 325 -6.68 -5.57 11.64
N ILE A 326 -6.52 -4.92 12.78
CA ILE A 326 -7.08 -3.61 13.09
C ILE A 326 -6.02 -2.71 13.71
N GLY A 327 -6.03 -1.43 13.39
CA GLY A 327 -5.09 -0.48 13.97
C GLY A 327 -5.36 0.95 13.57
N LEU A 328 -4.52 1.84 14.09
CA LEU A 328 -4.44 3.22 13.66
C LEU A 328 -3.56 3.33 12.43
N GLU A 329 -4.00 4.05 11.43
CA GLU A 329 -3.20 4.39 10.24
C GLU A 329 -3.11 5.90 10.11
N ALA A 330 -1.88 6.40 10.02
CA ALA A 330 -1.58 7.75 9.58
C ALA A 330 -1.11 7.68 8.12
N SER A 331 -1.71 8.45 7.23
CA SER A 331 -1.42 8.47 5.79
C SER A 331 -1.08 9.87 5.33
N LEU A 332 -0.04 9.99 4.51
CA LEU A 332 0.33 11.23 3.84
C LEU A 332 0.13 11.05 2.33
N PHE A 333 -0.73 11.88 1.75
CA PHE A 333 -1.01 11.92 0.32
C PHE A 333 0.00 12.85 -0.39
N PHE A 334 0.68 12.35 -1.41
CA PHE A 334 1.66 13.12 -2.20
C PHE A 334 1.11 13.53 -3.55
#